data_69e9e9cf80546e6debc7e1ed4c1a2629
#
_entry.id   69e9e9cf80546e6debc7e1ed4c1a2629
#
_cell.length_a   1.000
_cell.length_b   1.000
_cell.length_c   1.000
_cell.angle_alpha   90.00
_cell.angle_beta   90.00
_cell.angle_gamma   90.00
#
_symmetry.space_group_name_H-M   'P 1'
#
loop_
_entity.id
_entity.type
_entity.pdbx_description
1 polymer ?
#
loop_
_entity_poly.entity_id
_entity_poly.type
_entity_poly.pdbx_seq_one_letter_code
_entity_poly.pdbx_strand_id
1 'polypeptide(L)'
;MTTHLELYKCEICGNIVQVMRSGAGELVCCGKPMQNIKAHLPEEELKEKHVPVYIEENKVQVGSVIHPMTPEHHIEFIQVVSSDKMHIQTKFLSPQNIPEMVTGDNQKPQIAYEYCNLHGLWRN
;
A
#
# COMPACT_ATOMS: atom_id res chain seq x y z
N MET A 1 -12.70 9.19 14.04
CA MET A 1 -13.30 7.87 13.77
C MET A 1 -12.52 7.13 12.71
N THR A 2 -12.19 5.88 12.97
CA THR A 2 -11.41 5.07 12.03
C THR A 2 -12.30 4.12 11.23
N THR A 3 -11.81 3.66 10.09
CA THR A 3 -12.47 2.69 9.24
C THR A 3 -11.57 1.48 9.02
N HIS A 4 -12.17 0.32 8.90
CA HIS A 4 -11.44 -0.94 8.70
C HIS A 4 -10.49 -0.86 7.52
N LEU A 5 -9.26 -1.28 7.72
CA LEU A 5 -8.14 -1.32 6.76
C LEU A 5 -7.51 0.04 6.41
N GLU A 6 -8.00 1.14 6.97
CA GLU A 6 -7.32 2.41 6.77
C GLU A 6 -5.88 2.36 7.28
N LEU A 7 -5.00 3.08 6.59
CA LEU A 7 -3.61 3.26 6.99
C LEU A 7 -3.42 4.66 7.55
N TYR A 8 -2.70 4.76 8.66
CA TYR A 8 -2.38 6.03 9.29
C TYR A 8 -0.87 6.14 9.48
N LYS A 9 -0.36 7.36 9.35
CA LYS A 9 1.07 7.65 9.50
C LYS A 9 1.30 8.77 10.49
N CYS A 10 2.28 8.60 11.36
CA CYS A 10 2.75 9.67 12.22
C CYS A 10 3.77 10.53 11.44
N GLU A 11 3.50 11.81 11.31
CA GLU A 11 4.39 12.72 10.59
C GLU A 11 5.68 13.02 11.38
N ILE A 12 5.75 12.68 12.64
CA ILE A 12 6.92 12.95 13.49
C ILE A 12 7.88 11.76 13.50
N CYS A 13 7.40 10.57 13.85
CA CYS A 13 8.26 9.40 13.96
C CYS A 13 8.20 8.44 12.77
N GLY A 14 7.22 8.60 11.89
CA GLY A 14 7.09 7.77 10.70
C GLY A 14 6.35 6.45 10.88
N ASN A 15 5.84 6.16 12.08
CA ASN A 15 5.06 4.93 12.27
C ASN A 15 3.88 4.88 11.30
N ILE A 16 3.70 3.73 10.65
CA ILE A 16 2.51 3.46 9.83
C ILE A 16 1.77 2.31 10.48
N VAL A 17 0.47 2.50 10.71
CA VAL A 17 -0.40 1.49 11.31
C VAL A 17 -1.62 1.26 10.43
N GLN A 18 -2.18 0.05 10.50
CA GLN A 18 -3.40 -0.28 9.77
C GLN A 18 -4.51 -0.62 10.76
N VAL A 19 -5.70 -0.11 10.50
CA VAL A 19 -6.86 -0.33 11.37
C VAL A 19 -7.43 -1.72 11.13
N MET A 20 -7.31 -2.58 12.12
CA MET A 20 -7.88 -3.93 12.06
C MET A 20 -9.36 -3.91 12.45
N ARG A 21 -9.73 -3.06 13.39
CA ARG A 21 -11.10 -2.91 13.85
C ARG A 21 -11.40 -1.43 14.04
N SER A 22 -12.43 -0.94 13.39
CA SER A 22 -12.82 0.47 13.49
C SER A 22 -13.28 0.83 14.90
N GLY A 23 -12.98 2.04 15.30
CA GLY A 23 -13.38 2.59 16.58
C GLY A 23 -13.72 4.07 16.44
N ALA A 24 -14.37 4.62 17.45
CA ALA A 24 -14.83 6.01 17.44
C ALA A 24 -13.73 7.01 17.76
N GLY A 25 -12.62 6.55 18.35
CA GLY A 25 -11.55 7.43 18.78
C GLY A 25 -10.63 7.88 17.67
N GLU A 26 -9.64 8.68 18.05
CA GLU A 26 -8.64 9.22 17.16
C GLU A 26 -7.30 8.56 17.44
N LEU A 27 -6.54 8.25 16.39
CA LEU A 27 -5.20 7.70 16.56
C LEU A 27 -4.21 8.85 16.75
N VAL A 28 -3.44 8.78 17.85
CA VAL A 28 -2.47 9.80 18.20
C VAL A 28 -1.11 9.14 18.37
N CYS A 29 -0.09 9.75 17.82
CA CYS A 29 1.30 9.31 17.98
C CYS A 29 2.18 10.55 18.11
N CYS A 30 3.17 10.50 19.01
CA CYS A 30 4.06 11.63 19.28
C CYS A 30 3.29 12.91 19.63
N GLY A 31 2.18 12.77 20.33
CA GLY A 31 1.39 13.90 20.82
C GLY A 31 0.54 14.60 19.75
N LYS A 32 0.44 14.05 18.54
CA LYS A 32 -0.35 14.63 17.44
C LYS A 32 -1.21 13.57 16.78
N PRO A 33 -2.36 13.97 16.20
CA PRO A 33 -3.17 13.04 15.42
C PRO A 33 -2.38 12.47 14.25
N MET A 34 -2.50 11.17 14.04
CA MET A 34 -1.91 10.52 12.87
C MET A 34 -2.69 10.89 11.61
N GLN A 35 -2.01 10.92 10.48
CA GLN A 35 -2.62 11.26 9.20
C GLN A 35 -3.15 10.01 8.51
N ASN A 36 -4.39 10.07 8.05
CA ASN A 36 -4.96 9.01 7.23
C ASN A 36 -4.29 9.05 5.86
N ILE A 37 -3.63 7.97 5.47
CA ILE A 37 -2.96 7.87 4.17
C ILE A 37 -4.02 7.44 3.15
N LYS A 38 -4.27 8.32 2.17
CA LYS A 38 -5.20 8.02 1.09
C LYS A 38 -4.45 7.61 -0.17
N ALA A 39 -4.97 6.60 -0.86
CA ALA A 39 -4.33 6.10 -2.06
C ALA A 39 -4.52 7.04 -3.24
N HIS A 40 -3.44 7.28 -3.99
CA HIS A 40 -3.51 7.92 -5.30
C HIS A 40 -4.19 6.95 -6.28
N LEU A 41 -4.96 7.49 -7.20
CA LEU A 41 -5.76 6.73 -8.15
C LEU A 41 -5.02 6.48 -9.47
N PRO A 42 -5.45 5.50 -10.26
CA PRO A 42 -4.77 5.15 -11.51
C PRO A 42 -4.68 6.26 -12.54
N GLU A 43 -5.53 7.29 -12.43
CA GLU A 43 -5.57 8.39 -13.39
C GLU A 43 -4.56 9.49 -13.12
N GLU A 44 -3.88 9.45 -11.96
CA GLU A 44 -2.97 10.51 -11.55
C GLU A 44 -1.62 10.42 -12.24
N GLU A 45 -0.85 11.51 -12.20
CA GLU A 45 0.49 11.54 -12.77
C GLU A 45 1.41 10.53 -12.07
N LEU A 46 2.42 10.05 -12.77
CA LEU A 46 3.38 9.05 -12.29
C LEU A 46 2.78 7.64 -12.14
N LYS A 47 1.59 7.43 -12.66
CA LYS A 47 0.89 6.15 -12.55
C LYS A 47 1.68 4.97 -13.13
N GLU A 48 2.41 5.21 -14.22
CA GLU A 48 3.14 4.13 -14.90
C GLU A 48 4.21 3.46 -14.04
N LYS A 49 4.69 4.15 -13.00
CA LYS A 49 5.67 3.59 -12.06
C LYS A 49 5.08 3.21 -10.72
N HIS A 50 3.90 3.72 -10.39
CA HIS A 50 3.33 3.55 -9.06
C HIS A 50 2.06 2.71 -9.00
N VAL A 51 1.27 2.67 -10.06
CA VAL A 51 0.03 1.88 -10.02
C VAL A 51 0.36 0.39 -10.14
N PRO A 52 -0.02 -0.44 -9.14
CA PRO A 52 0.22 -1.87 -9.22
C PRO A 52 -0.53 -2.48 -10.41
N VAL A 53 0.13 -3.39 -11.12
CA VAL A 53 -0.48 -4.09 -12.24
C VAL A 53 -0.32 -5.59 -12.08
N TYR A 54 -1.33 -6.35 -12.55
CA TYR A 54 -1.22 -7.79 -12.58
C TYR A 54 -0.49 -8.17 -13.88
N ILE A 55 0.70 -8.77 -13.74
CA ILE A 55 1.50 -9.21 -14.88
C ILE A 55 1.25 -10.69 -15.22
N GLU A 56 0.67 -11.40 -14.25
CA GLU A 56 0.21 -12.76 -14.41
C GLU A 56 -1.06 -12.90 -13.58
N GLU A 57 -1.73 -14.03 -13.67
CA GLU A 57 -2.98 -14.27 -12.97
C GLU A 57 -2.89 -14.01 -11.45
N ASN A 58 -1.74 -14.35 -10.86
CA ASN A 58 -1.53 -14.22 -9.42
C ASN A 58 -0.25 -13.48 -9.07
N LYS A 59 0.20 -12.58 -9.93
CA LYS A 59 1.43 -11.82 -9.69
C LYS A 59 1.23 -10.34 -9.95
N VAL A 60 1.51 -9.54 -8.94
CA VAL A 60 1.39 -8.09 -8.99
C VAL A 60 2.78 -7.48 -9.05
N GLN A 61 2.97 -6.54 -9.98
CA GLN A 61 4.20 -5.76 -10.11
C GLN A 61 3.87 -4.29 -9.86
N VAL A 62 4.76 -3.57 -9.20
CA VAL A 62 4.57 -2.13 -9.02
C VAL A 62 5.07 -1.41 -10.24
N GLY A 63 4.08 -0.83 -10.92
CA GLY A 63 4.20 -0.08 -12.14
C GLY A 63 4.25 -0.94 -13.38
N SER A 64 3.63 -0.46 -14.46
CA SER A 64 3.80 -1.06 -15.79
C SER A 64 5.25 -0.86 -16.24
N VAL A 65 5.89 0.22 -15.79
CA VAL A 65 7.33 0.42 -15.85
C VAL A 65 7.85 0.14 -14.44
N ILE A 66 8.81 -0.77 -14.31
CA ILE A 66 9.31 -1.20 -13.01
C ILE A 66 9.77 0.00 -12.16
N HIS A 67 9.23 0.07 -10.94
CA HIS A 67 9.58 1.13 -9.99
C HIS A 67 11.03 0.97 -9.52
N PRO A 68 11.78 2.08 -9.36
CA PRO A 68 13.13 2.00 -8.79
C PRO A 68 13.11 1.37 -7.39
N MET A 69 14.18 0.64 -7.08
CA MET A 69 14.39 0.06 -5.77
C MET A 69 15.79 0.43 -5.29
N THR A 70 15.91 1.61 -4.69
CA THR A 70 17.15 2.13 -4.13
C THR A 70 16.92 2.50 -2.67
N PRO A 71 17.95 2.66 -1.83
CA PRO A 71 17.74 3.06 -0.45
C PRO A 71 16.96 4.38 -0.30
N GLU A 72 17.15 5.30 -1.25
CA GLU A 72 16.50 6.61 -1.20
C GLU A 72 15.10 6.61 -1.79
N HIS A 73 14.81 5.68 -2.70
CA HIS A 73 13.53 5.64 -3.42
C HIS A 73 13.15 4.20 -3.71
N HIS A 74 12.22 3.67 -2.95
CA HIS A 74 11.78 2.28 -3.10
C HIS A 74 10.35 2.07 -2.62
N ILE A 75 9.78 0.95 -3.04
CA ILE A 75 8.49 0.49 -2.54
C ILE A 75 8.73 -0.23 -1.21
N GLU A 76 8.02 0.17 -0.18
CA GLU A 76 8.16 -0.42 1.16
C GLU A 76 7.29 -1.65 1.35
N PHE A 77 6.10 -1.66 0.74
CA PHE A 77 5.23 -2.83 0.79
C PHE A 77 4.21 -2.83 -0.34
N ILE A 78 3.73 -4.03 -0.66
CA ILE A 78 2.60 -4.26 -1.56
C ILE A 78 1.53 -4.94 -0.72
N GLN A 79 0.28 -4.50 -0.85
CA GLN A 79 -0.83 -5.12 -0.15
C GLN A 79 -1.98 -5.38 -1.12
N VAL A 80 -2.49 -6.60 -1.11
CA VAL A 80 -3.62 -6.99 -1.93
C VAL A 80 -4.81 -7.25 -1.03
N VAL A 81 -5.93 -6.62 -1.32
CA VAL A 81 -7.15 -6.69 -0.52
C VAL A 81 -8.25 -7.31 -1.36
N SER A 82 -8.92 -8.35 -0.83
CA SER A 82 -10.05 -8.97 -1.51
C SER A 82 -11.23 -8.00 -1.62
N SER A 83 -12.12 -8.24 -2.59
CA SER A 83 -13.27 -7.35 -2.82
C SER A 83 -14.20 -7.25 -1.61
N ASP A 84 -14.31 -8.31 -0.82
CA ASP A 84 -15.14 -8.33 0.39
C ASP A 84 -14.38 -7.77 1.62
N LYS A 85 -13.10 -7.44 1.46
CA LYS A 85 -12.23 -6.91 2.52
C LYS A 85 -12.03 -7.86 3.70
N MET A 86 -12.24 -9.14 3.49
CA MET A 86 -12.08 -10.17 4.52
C MET A 86 -10.69 -10.78 4.50
N HIS A 87 -9.95 -10.61 3.40
CA HIS A 87 -8.62 -11.18 3.25
C HIS A 87 -7.65 -10.12 2.74
N ILE A 88 -6.51 -10.01 3.37
CA ILE A 88 -5.41 -9.16 2.91
C ILE A 88 -4.12 -9.96 2.88
N GLN A 89 -3.27 -9.64 1.92
CA GLN A 89 -1.92 -10.18 1.83
C GLN A 89 -0.96 -9.02 1.71
N THR A 90 0.06 -8.99 2.55
CA THR A 90 1.06 -7.92 2.54
C THR A 90 2.44 -8.52 2.38
N LYS A 91 3.20 -7.96 1.44
CA LYS A 91 4.62 -8.29 1.30
C LYS A 91 5.43 -7.04 1.60
N PHE A 92 6.32 -7.13 2.57
CA PHE A 92 7.25 -6.05 2.88
C PHE A 92 8.49 -6.19 2.02
N LEU A 93 8.98 -5.06 1.50
CA LEU A 93 10.09 -5.04 0.56
C LEU A 93 11.26 -4.22 1.10
N SER A 94 12.45 -4.61 0.71
CA SER A 94 13.66 -3.81 0.94
C SER A 94 14.20 -3.34 -0.42
N PRO A 95 15.15 -2.39 -0.45
CA PRO A 95 15.74 -1.95 -1.73
C PRO A 95 16.36 -3.06 -2.58
N GLN A 96 16.67 -4.22 -1.97
CA GLN A 96 17.25 -5.35 -2.70
C GLN A 96 16.20 -6.21 -3.39
N ASN A 97 14.92 -6.01 -3.08
CA ASN A 97 13.84 -6.84 -3.64
C ASN A 97 13.33 -6.28 -4.96
N ILE A 98 12.81 -7.16 -5.80
CA ILE A 98 12.05 -6.76 -6.98
C ILE A 98 10.65 -6.34 -6.50
N PRO A 99 10.10 -5.22 -6.98
CA PRO A 99 8.80 -4.73 -6.51
C PRO A 99 7.64 -5.53 -7.12
N GLU A 100 7.52 -6.77 -6.70
CA GLU A 100 6.44 -7.66 -7.13
C GLU A 100 6.03 -8.59 -6.00
N MET A 101 4.83 -9.12 -6.09
CA MET A 101 4.26 -10.00 -5.10
C MET A 101 3.44 -11.08 -5.78
N VAL A 102 3.66 -12.34 -5.38
CA VAL A 102 2.81 -13.45 -5.79
C VAL A 102 1.63 -13.51 -4.82
N THR A 103 0.41 -13.40 -5.33
CA THR A 103 -0.78 -13.50 -4.51
C THR A 103 -1.19 -14.97 -4.37
N GLY A 104 -1.84 -15.30 -3.28
CA GLY A 104 -2.42 -16.64 -3.14
C GLY A 104 -3.65 -16.79 -4.05
N ASP A 105 -4.25 -17.98 -3.99
CA ASP A 105 -5.39 -18.34 -4.83
C ASP A 105 -6.53 -17.41 -4.62
N ASN A 106 -6.66 -16.58 -5.42
CA ASN A 106 -7.66 -16.09 -6.08
C ASN A 106 -8.91 -15.80 -5.55
N GLN A 107 -8.99 -14.72 -4.91
CA GLN A 107 -10.20 -14.05 -4.60
C GLN A 107 -10.29 -12.83 -5.50
N LYS A 108 -10.56 -13.08 -6.76
CA LYS A 108 -10.73 -12.00 -7.73
C LYS A 108 -12.17 -11.48 -7.67
N PRO A 109 -12.38 -10.18 -7.91
CA PRO A 109 -11.37 -9.16 -8.11
C PRO A 109 -10.71 -8.72 -6.81
N GLN A 110 -9.45 -8.32 -6.89
CA GLN A 110 -8.69 -7.83 -5.75
C GLN A 110 -8.15 -6.44 -6.06
N ILE A 111 -8.08 -5.59 -5.04
CA ILE A 111 -7.46 -4.29 -5.16
C ILE A 111 -6.01 -4.43 -4.68
N ALA A 112 -5.08 -3.96 -5.49
CA ALA A 112 -3.67 -3.97 -5.13
C ALA A 112 -3.22 -2.56 -4.78
N TYR A 113 -2.54 -2.44 -3.64
CA TYR A 113 -1.94 -1.20 -3.15
C TYR A 113 -0.44 -1.35 -3.09
N GLU A 114 0.28 -0.24 -3.20
CA GLU A 114 1.70 -0.18 -2.89
C GLU A 114 2.00 1.11 -2.14
N TYR A 115 3.05 1.10 -1.34
CA TYR A 115 3.52 2.29 -0.64
C TYR A 115 4.95 2.60 -1.04
N CYS A 116 5.14 3.78 -1.66
CA CYS A 116 6.45 4.31 -2.04
C CYS A 116 6.90 5.29 -0.96
N ASN A 117 8.15 5.19 -0.53
CA ASN A 117 8.66 6.06 0.53
C ASN A 117 8.64 7.56 0.17
N LEU A 118 8.70 7.89 -1.13
CA LEU A 118 8.67 9.28 -1.59
C LEU A 118 7.29 9.74 -2.08
N HIS A 119 6.54 8.86 -2.73
CA HIS A 119 5.30 9.25 -3.41
C HIS A 119 4.02 8.70 -2.79
N GLY A 120 4.13 8.00 -1.67
CA GLY A 120 2.96 7.58 -0.88
C GLY A 120 2.27 6.32 -1.37
N LEU A 121 0.98 6.23 -1.06
CA LEU A 121 0.16 5.05 -1.33
C LEU A 121 -0.54 5.16 -2.67
N TRP A 122 -0.50 4.10 -3.45
CA TRP A 122 -1.14 4.02 -4.77
C TRP A 122 -1.98 2.75 -4.88
N ARG A 123 -2.98 2.78 -5.71
CA ARG A 123 -3.80 1.60 -5.97
C ARG A 123 -4.12 1.47 -7.47
N ASN A 124 -4.45 0.25 -7.89
CA ASN A 124 -5.00 0.03 -9.21
C ASN A 124 -6.51 0.33 -9.28
#